data_4b3095297785fcf33479de743143e6f5
#
_entry.id   4b3095297785fcf33479de743143e6f5
#
_cell.length_a   1.000
_cell.length_b   1.000
_cell.length_c   1.000
_cell.angle_alpha   90.00
_cell.angle_beta   90.00
_cell.angle_gamma   90.00
#
_symmetry.space_group_name_H-M   'P 1'
#
loop_
_entity.id
_entity.type
_entity.pdbx_description
1 polymer ?
#
loop_
_entity_poly.entity_id
_entity_poly.type
_entity_poly.pdbx_seq_one_letter_code
_entity_poly.pdbx_strand_id
1 'polypeptide(L)'
;MTANIRAAILCLLLSTFAATAQACENMPSWAQSACNRLDQIWTEGGHDLYVSGYAWHNRAMYSKEKIDSFNELAWGGGYGRSIYDEDGDWQGLYAMAFLDSHSKVEPIAGYGFLKIGQVSENFRLGAGYTVFLTARHDIMSYVPFPGILPLVGAGYKDAMFYATYIPGASGAGNVLYMFGRWHF
;
A
#
# COMPACT_ATOMS: atom_id res chain seq x y z
N MET A 1 3.48 34.16 -29.82
CA MET A 1 3.61 32.70 -30.04
C MET A 1 3.64 31.84 -28.76
N THR A 2 4.04 32.37 -27.63
CA THR A 2 4.17 31.59 -26.35
C THR A 2 2.85 31.30 -25.61
N ALA A 3 1.80 32.09 -25.79
CA ALA A 3 0.51 31.89 -25.13
C ALA A 3 -0.28 30.68 -25.68
N ASN A 4 -0.20 30.44 -26.99
CA ASN A 4 -0.92 29.36 -27.66
C ASN A 4 -0.34 27.95 -27.35
N ILE A 5 0.97 27.89 -27.08
CA ILE A 5 1.63 26.62 -26.71
C ILE A 5 1.24 26.19 -25.30
N ARG A 6 1.10 27.14 -24.36
CA ARG A 6 0.69 26.84 -22.98
C ARG A 6 -0.78 26.38 -22.91
N ALA A 7 -1.66 26.98 -23.71
CA ALA A 7 -3.06 26.54 -23.81
C ALA A 7 -3.20 25.15 -24.44
N ALA A 8 -2.40 24.84 -25.48
CA ALA A 8 -2.40 23.53 -26.11
C ALA A 8 -1.88 22.41 -25.16
N ILE A 9 -0.84 22.69 -24.38
CA ILE A 9 -0.32 21.75 -23.37
C ILE A 9 -1.34 21.52 -22.25
N LEU A 10 -2.02 22.56 -21.79
CA LEU A 10 -3.07 22.45 -20.76
C LEU A 10 -4.28 21.64 -21.24
N CYS A 11 -4.69 21.82 -22.51
CA CYS A 11 -5.75 21.03 -23.12
C CYS A 11 -5.36 19.56 -23.34
N LEU A 12 -4.08 19.29 -23.69
CA LEU A 12 -3.56 17.90 -23.81
C LEU A 12 -3.54 17.18 -22.44
N LEU A 13 -3.16 17.89 -21.38
CA LEU A 13 -3.16 17.31 -20.02
C LEU A 13 -4.57 17.06 -19.49
N LEU A 14 -5.55 17.90 -19.82
CA LEU A 14 -6.96 17.72 -19.44
C LEU A 14 -7.66 16.60 -20.22
N SER A 15 -7.26 16.35 -21.48
CA SER A 15 -7.84 15.26 -22.29
C SER A 15 -7.37 13.87 -21.89
N THR A 16 -6.27 13.72 -21.16
CA THR A 16 -5.79 12.42 -20.65
C THR A 16 -6.58 11.93 -19.44
N PHE A 17 -7.28 12.79 -18.71
CA PHE A 17 -8.11 12.40 -17.56
C PHE A 17 -9.51 11.86 -17.94
N ALA A 18 -10.00 12.12 -19.15
CA ALA A 18 -11.32 11.65 -19.59
C ALA A 18 -11.31 10.21 -20.15
N ALA A 19 -10.14 9.59 -20.32
CA ALA A 19 -10.01 8.27 -20.95
C ALA A 19 -10.14 7.07 -19.98
N THR A 20 -10.36 7.29 -18.68
CA THR A 20 -10.31 6.21 -17.69
C THR A 20 -11.56 5.34 -17.63
N ALA A 21 -12.74 5.88 -17.96
CA ALA A 21 -13.99 5.13 -17.89
C ALA A 21 -14.14 3.99 -18.92
N GLN A 22 -13.38 4.02 -20.03
CA GLN A 22 -13.44 3.00 -21.09
C GLN A 22 -12.30 1.97 -21.02
N ALA A 23 -11.33 2.15 -20.11
CA ALA A 23 -10.15 1.29 -20.05
C ALA A 23 -10.49 -0.16 -19.64
N CYS A 24 -11.51 -0.36 -18.80
CA CYS A 24 -11.89 -1.67 -18.30
C CYS A 24 -12.76 -2.46 -19.28
N GLU A 25 -13.55 -1.81 -20.14
CA GLU A 25 -14.49 -2.47 -21.06
C GLU A 25 -13.78 -3.35 -22.11
N ASN A 26 -12.58 -3.00 -22.49
CA ASN A 26 -11.77 -3.73 -23.48
C ASN A 26 -10.91 -4.84 -22.88
N MET A 27 -11.00 -5.09 -21.56
CA MET A 27 -10.23 -6.16 -20.91
C MET A 27 -10.93 -7.51 -20.99
N PRO A 28 -10.18 -8.63 -20.95
CA PRO A 28 -10.76 -9.95 -20.76
C PRO A 28 -11.66 -9.99 -19.52
N SER A 29 -12.76 -10.73 -19.55
CA SER A 29 -13.78 -10.77 -18.48
C SER A 29 -13.20 -11.04 -17.08
N TRP A 30 -12.16 -11.85 -16.97
CA TRP A 30 -11.48 -12.15 -15.71
C TRP A 30 -10.73 -10.94 -15.13
N ALA A 31 -10.24 -10.02 -15.97
CA ALA A 31 -9.53 -8.81 -15.55
C ALA A 31 -10.48 -7.61 -15.36
N GLN A 32 -11.64 -7.64 -16.02
CA GLN A 32 -12.61 -6.56 -16.02
C GLN A 32 -13.14 -6.27 -14.62
N SER A 33 -13.48 -7.29 -13.83
CA SER A 33 -13.95 -7.13 -12.45
C SER A 33 -12.88 -6.47 -11.55
N ALA A 34 -11.63 -6.88 -11.69
CA ALA A 34 -10.52 -6.29 -10.93
C ALA A 34 -10.29 -4.82 -11.35
N CYS A 35 -10.32 -4.53 -12.66
CA CYS A 35 -10.18 -3.17 -13.17
C CYS A 35 -11.30 -2.26 -12.65
N ASN A 36 -12.56 -2.69 -12.74
CA ASN A 36 -13.71 -1.93 -12.23
C ASN A 36 -13.61 -1.68 -10.73
N ARG A 37 -13.13 -2.65 -9.95
CA ARG A 37 -12.92 -2.47 -8.52
C ARG A 37 -11.83 -1.45 -8.21
N LEU A 38 -10.72 -1.47 -8.93
CA LEU A 38 -9.67 -0.47 -8.78
C LEU A 38 -10.15 0.93 -9.15
N ASP A 39 -10.93 1.05 -10.24
CA ASP A 39 -11.54 2.31 -10.64
C ASP A 39 -12.54 2.82 -9.59
N GLN A 40 -13.37 1.95 -9.05
CA GLN A 40 -14.31 2.29 -7.97
C GLN A 40 -13.57 2.81 -6.73
N ILE A 41 -12.50 2.14 -6.28
CA ILE A 41 -11.69 2.60 -5.15
C ILE A 41 -11.10 3.99 -5.44
N TRP A 42 -10.61 4.20 -6.67
CA TRP A 42 -10.01 5.46 -7.07
C TRP A 42 -11.01 6.61 -7.17
N THR A 43 -12.20 6.36 -7.69
CA THR A 43 -13.22 7.39 -7.96
C THR A 43 -14.14 7.64 -6.77
N GLU A 44 -14.57 6.60 -6.05
CA GLU A 44 -15.57 6.66 -4.99
C GLU A 44 -14.96 6.52 -3.58
N GLY A 45 -13.75 5.93 -3.45
CA GLY A 45 -13.12 5.67 -2.16
C GLY A 45 -12.88 6.93 -1.34
N GLY A 46 -13.00 6.84 -0.03
CA GLY A 46 -12.58 7.88 0.89
C GLY A 46 -11.06 8.01 0.98
N HIS A 47 -10.60 9.04 1.64
CA HIS A 47 -9.19 9.39 1.72
C HIS A 47 -8.52 8.76 2.93
N ASP A 48 -7.31 8.25 2.74
CA ASP A 48 -6.53 7.60 3.77
C ASP A 48 -5.15 8.23 3.90
N LEU A 49 -4.76 8.54 5.14
CA LEU A 49 -3.40 8.87 5.51
C LEU A 49 -2.72 7.64 6.09
N TYR A 50 -1.55 7.29 5.59
CA TYR A 50 -0.74 6.20 6.11
C TYR A 50 0.46 6.74 6.88
N VAL A 51 0.77 6.11 8.02
CA VAL A 51 1.96 6.39 8.82
C VAL A 51 2.66 5.08 9.10
N SER A 52 3.88 4.96 8.66
CA SER A 52 4.75 3.81 8.92
C SER A 52 5.56 4.08 10.19
N GLY A 53 5.89 3.02 10.94
CA GLY A 53 6.56 3.22 12.22
C GLY A 53 7.60 2.20 12.59
N TYR A 54 7.37 0.91 12.40
CA TYR A 54 8.27 -0.10 12.95
C TYR A 54 8.40 -1.34 12.06
N ALA A 55 9.62 -1.83 11.92
CA ALA A 55 9.99 -3.05 11.22
C ALA A 55 10.78 -3.97 12.17
N TRP A 56 10.08 -4.84 12.89
CA TRP A 56 10.70 -5.76 13.83
C TRP A 56 11.32 -6.95 13.11
N HIS A 57 12.63 -7.12 13.26
CA HIS A 57 13.37 -8.27 12.73
C HIS A 57 13.31 -9.44 13.70
N ASN A 58 13.01 -10.64 13.22
CA ASN A 58 12.89 -11.84 14.04
C ASN A 58 14.24 -12.20 14.68
N ARG A 59 14.34 -12.02 16.00
CA ARG A 59 15.56 -12.23 16.80
C ARG A 59 16.11 -13.67 16.75
N ALA A 60 15.28 -14.65 16.39
CA ALA A 60 15.72 -16.03 16.22
C ALA A 60 16.40 -16.29 14.86
N MET A 61 16.24 -15.38 13.89
CA MET A 61 16.75 -15.53 12.53
C MET A 61 17.99 -14.67 12.23
N TYR A 62 18.39 -13.83 13.18
CA TYR A 62 19.52 -12.91 13.04
C TYR A 62 20.43 -12.95 14.26
N SER A 63 21.73 -12.74 14.06
CA SER A 63 22.66 -12.51 15.18
C SER A 63 22.40 -11.15 15.83
N LYS A 64 22.80 -10.99 17.08
CA LYS A 64 22.65 -9.72 17.80
C LYS A 64 23.35 -8.57 17.08
N GLU A 65 24.55 -8.78 16.59
CA GLU A 65 25.36 -7.79 15.88
C GLU A 65 24.63 -7.31 14.60
N LYS A 66 23.95 -8.24 13.90
CA LYS A 66 23.18 -7.90 12.72
C LYS A 66 21.95 -7.06 13.07
N ILE A 67 21.23 -7.43 14.13
CA ILE A 67 20.10 -6.64 14.63
C ILE A 67 20.54 -5.23 15.02
N ASP A 68 21.64 -5.11 15.76
CA ASP A 68 22.17 -3.81 16.21
C ASP A 68 22.61 -2.91 15.04
N SER A 69 22.80 -3.49 13.84
CA SER A 69 23.12 -2.73 12.62
C SER A 69 21.89 -2.25 11.84
N PHE A 70 20.67 -2.72 12.19
CA PHE A 70 19.45 -2.35 11.49
C PHE A 70 18.78 -1.12 12.09
N ASN A 71 18.24 -0.30 11.22
CA ASN A 71 17.22 0.69 11.58
C ASN A 71 15.84 -0.01 11.61
N GLU A 72 15.31 -0.25 12.81
CA GLU A 72 13.96 -0.80 12.94
C GLU A 72 12.87 0.28 12.97
N LEU A 73 13.26 1.56 13.07
CA LEU A 73 12.33 2.67 12.97
C LEU A 73 12.07 2.98 11.49
N ALA A 74 11.12 2.24 10.92
CA ALA A 74 10.71 2.35 9.51
C ALA A 74 9.81 3.59 9.31
N TRP A 75 10.31 4.76 9.72
CA TRP A 75 9.55 6.01 9.70
C TRP A 75 9.24 6.45 8.28
N GLY A 76 7.97 6.84 8.07
CA GLY A 76 7.51 7.31 6.77
C GLY A 76 6.01 7.51 6.74
N GLY A 77 5.48 7.78 5.57
CA GLY A 77 4.05 8.01 5.40
C GLY A 77 3.62 7.85 3.95
N GLY A 78 2.33 8.01 3.74
CA GLY A 78 1.73 7.86 2.44
C GLY A 78 0.27 8.28 2.41
N TYR A 79 -0.29 8.13 1.24
CA TYR A 79 -1.67 8.47 0.96
C TYR A 79 -2.32 7.32 0.18
N GLY A 80 -3.62 7.18 0.35
CA GLY A 80 -4.41 6.22 -0.39
C GLY A 80 -5.88 6.56 -0.44
N ARG A 81 -6.62 5.65 -1.06
CA ARG A 81 -8.07 5.67 -1.07
C ARG A 81 -8.61 4.28 -0.79
N SER A 82 -9.71 4.19 -0.07
CA SER A 82 -10.30 2.90 0.24
C SER A 82 -11.82 2.94 0.32
N ILE A 83 -12.40 1.76 0.16
CA ILE A 83 -13.83 1.49 0.33
C ILE A 83 -14.02 0.32 1.30
N TYR A 84 -15.21 0.23 1.86
CA TYR A 84 -15.77 -1.02 2.37
C TYR A 84 -16.80 -1.49 1.34
N ASP A 85 -16.66 -2.73 0.88
CA ASP A 85 -17.58 -3.30 -0.10
C ASP A 85 -18.91 -3.75 0.54
N GLU A 86 -19.77 -4.39 -0.26
CA GLU A 86 -21.13 -4.79 0.13
C GLU A 86 -21.13 -5.82 1.28
N ASP A 87 -20.04 -6.57 1.44
CA ASP A 87 -19.83 -7.52 2.53
C ASP A 87 -19.20 -6.87 3.78
N GLY A 88 -18.84 -5.59 3.69
CA GLY A 88 -18.13 -4.84 4.72
C GLY A 88 -16.63 -5.11 4.75
N ASP A 89 -16.09 -5.75 3.72
CA ASP A 89 -14.67 -6.04 3.59
C ASP A 89 -13.91 -4.81 3.07
N TRP A 90 -12.73 -4.55 3.64
CA TRP A 90 -11.94 -3.38 3.28
C TRP A 90 -11.09 -3.63 2.03
N GLN A 91 -11.10 -2.66 1.12
CA GLN A 91 -10.27 -2.65 -0.07
C GLN A 91 -9.66 -1.26 -0.26
N GLY A 92 -8.36 -1.18 -0.53
CA GLY A 92 -7.68 0.10 -0.64
C GLY A 92 -6.50 0.10 -1.62
N LEU A 93 -6.31 1.25 -2.26
CA LEU A 93 -5.12 1.60 -3.02
C LEU A 93 -4.26 2.52 -2.19
N TYR A 94 -2.95 2.32 -2.18
CA TYR A 94 -2.03 3.14 -1.41
C TYR A 94 -0.70 3.38 -2.11
N ALA A 95 -0.08 4.49 -1.77
CA ALA A 95 1.31 4.78 -2.10
C ALA A 95 1.99 5.38 -0.86
N MET A 96 3.15 4.84 -0.47
CA MET A 96 3.89 5.23 0.72
C MET A 96 5.39 5.31 0.40
N ALA A 97 6.11 6.03 1.25
CA ALA A 97 7.58 5.97 1.30
C ALA A 97 8.01 5.95 2.77
N PHE A 98 8.94 5.08 3.10
CA PHE A 98 9.46 4.90 4.47
C PHE A 98 10.95 4.55 4.44
N LEU A 99 11.59 4.58 5.61
CA LEU A 99 12.98 4.16 5.76
C LEU A 99 13.05 2.64 5.91
N ASP A 100 13.87 2.00 5.08
CA ASP A 100 14.19 0.59 5.20
C ASP A 100 15.16 0.32 6.36
N SER A 101 15.50 -0.95 6.57
CA SER A 101 16.44 -1.37 7.63
C SER A 101 17.86 -0.81 7.50
N HIS A 102 18.19 -0.22 6.35
CA HIS A 102 19.47 0.44 6.06
C HIS A 102 19.36 1.97 6.04
N SER A 103 18.24 2.52 6.56
CA SER A 103 17.93 3.97 6.55
C SER A 103 17.88 4.57 5.13
N LYS A 104 17.51 3.77 4.13
CA LYS A 104 17.26 4.22 2.76
C LYS A 104 15.76 4.33 2.52
N VAL A 105 15.36 5.27 1.66
CA VAL A 105 13.95 5.43 1.32
C VAL A 105 13.50 4.24 0.49
N GLU A 106 12.43 3.58 0.93
CA GLU A 106 11.74 2.50 0.21
C GLU A 106 10.35 3.02 -0.20
N PRO A 107 10.12 3.32 -1.49
CA PRO A 107 8.79 3.60 -2.02
C PRO A 107 8.03 2.31 -2.24
N ILE A 108 6.73 2.34 -1.96
CA ILE A 108 5.80 1.23 -2.18
C ILE A 108 4.46 1.77 -2.67
N ALA A 109 3.85 1.10 -3.64
CA ALA A 109 2.49 1.36 -4.06
C ALA A 109 1.76 0.04 -4.29
N GLY A 110 0.51 -0.06 -3.86
CA GLY A 110 -0.19 -1.33 -3.94
C GLY A 110 -1.68 -1.26 -3.67
N TYR A 111 -2.25 -2.46 -3.69
CA TYR A 111 -3.62 -2.74 -3.33
C TYR A 111 -3.64 -3.65 -2.09
N GLY A 112 -4.55 -3.35 -1.15
CA GLY A 112 -4.80 -4.17 0.03
C GLY A 112 -6.24 -4.64 0.09
N PHE A 113 -6.43 -5.86 0.57
CA PHE A 113 -7.73 -6.44 0.88
C PHE A 113 -7.70 -7.00 2.31
N LEU A 114 -8.73 -6.72 3.10
CA LEU A 114 -8.99 -7.37 4.37
C LEU A 114 -10.43 -7.82 4.47
N LYS A 115 -10.62 -9.09 4.74
CA LYS A 115 -11.89 -9.57 5.26
C LYS A 115 -12.05 -9.08 6.68
N ILE A 116 -13.17 -8.36 6.92
CA ILE A 116 -13.41 -7.65 8.19
C ILE A 116 -14.38 -8.45 9.06
N GLY A 117 -13.97 -8.69 10.31
CA GLY A 117 -14.83 -9.17 11.39
C GLY A 117 -15.12 -8.05 12.38
N GLN A 118 -16.40 -7.71 12.54
CA GLN A 118 -16.83 -6.74 13.54
C GLN A 118 -16.85 -7.38 14.92
N VAL A 119 -16.07 -6.84 15.86
CA VAL A 119 -15.96 -7.34 17.25
C VAL A 119 -16.89 -6.57 18.18
N SER A 120 -16.99 -5.25 17.97
CA SER A 120 -17.94 -4.39 18.69
C SER A 120 -18.32 -3.22 17.77
N GLU A 121 -19.20 -2.34 18.21
CA GLU A 121 -19.67 -1.17 17.44
C GLU A 121 -18.53 -0.36 16.80
N ASN A 122 -17.42 -0.21 17.52
CA ASN A 122 -16.30 0.63 17.05
C ASN A 122 -15.00 -0.15 16.81
N PHE A 123 -14.97 -1.45 17.12
CA PHE A 123 -13.76 -2.25 17.02
C PHE A 123 -13.91 -3.40 16.03
N ARG A 124 -12.97 -3.51 15.11
CA ARG A 124 -12.93 -4.52 14.06
C ARG A 124 -11.54 -5.14 13.91
N LEU A 125 -11.52 -6.38 13.48
CA LEU A 125 -10.30 -7.09 13.09
C LEU A 125 -10.40 -7.47 11.63
N GLY A 126 -9.27 -7.57 10.97
CA GLY A 126 -9.22 -7.96 9.56
C GLY A 126 -8.02 -8.84 9.26
N ALA A 127 -8.20 -9.73 8.29
CA ALA A 127 -7.13 -10.55 7.75
C ALA A 127 -7.29 -10.69 6.24
N GLY A 128 -6.19 -10.66 5.51
CA GLY A 128 -6.19 -10.72 4.05
C GLY A 128 -4.78 -10.62 3.48
N TYR A 129 -4.62 -9.81 2.46
CA TYR A 129 -3.35 -9.71 1.73
C TYR A 129 -3.14 -8.31 1.15
N THR A 130 -1.91 -8.04 0.76
CA THR A 130 -1.56 -6.89 -0.06
C THR A 130 -0.70 -7.31 -1.24
N VAL A 131 -0.98 -6.72 -2.41
CA VAL A 131 -0.18 -6.85 -3.64
C VAL A 131 0.40 -5.49 -3.96
N PHE A 132 1.70 -5.42 -4.22
CA PHE A 132 2.38 -4.14 -4.35
C PHE A 132 3.54 -4.19 -5.31
N LEU A 133 3.99 -3.02 -5.73
CA LEU A 133 5.30 -2.74 -6.31
C LEU A 133 6.11 -1.96 -5.29
N THR A 134 7.35 -2.37 -5.06
CA THR A 134 8.31 -1.64 -4.23
C THR A 134 9.64 -1.56 -4.93
N ALA A 135 10.50 -0.64 -4.50
CA ALA A 135 11.86 -0.49 -5.02
C ALA A 135 12.82 -0.23 -3.86
N ARG A 136 13.93 -0.95 -3.81
CA ARG A 136 14.91 -0.88 -2.72
C ARG A 136 16.31 -0.64 -3.25
N HIS A 137 17.11 0.10 -2.50
CA HIS A 137 18.49 0.39 -2.84
C HIS A 137 19.36 -0.88 -2.92
N ASP A 138 19.15 -1.81 -1.99
CA ASP A 138 19.90 -3.07 -1.85
C ASP A 138 19.41 -4.18 -2.78
N ILE A 139 18.26 -3.98 -3.45
CA ILE A 139 17.70 -4.92 -4.41
C ILE A 139 17.68 -4.25 -5.79
N MET A 140 18.50 -4.74 -6.72
CA MET A 140 18.59 -4.27 -8.11
C MET A 140 18.69 -2.74 -8.26
N SER A 141 19.28 -2.02 -7.27
CA SER A 141 19.50 -0.57 -7.32
C SER A 141 18.23 0.23 -7.68
N TYR A 142 17.14 0.02 -6.95
CA TYR A 142 15.82 0.64 -7.13
C TYR A 142 15.05 0.22 -8.39
N VAL A 143 15.39 -0.88 -9.05
CA VAL A 143 14.47 -1.44 -10.05
C VAL A 143 13.21 -1.94 -9.33
N PRO A 144 12.01 -1.49 -9.72
CA PRO A 144 10.77 -1.92 -9.07
C PRO A 144 10.51 -3.41 -9.25
N PHE A 145 10.07 -4.07 -8.19
CA PHE A 145 9.67 -5.47 -8.22
C PHE A 145 8.32 -5.68 -7.50
N PRO A 146 7.51 -6.65 -7.97
CA PRO A 146 6.23 -6.96 -7.34
C PRO A 146 6.41 -7.81 -6.08
N GLY A 147 5.44 -7.68 -5.16
CA GLY A 147 5.32 -8.53 -3.99
C GLY A 147 3.87 -8.80 -3.62
N ILE A 148 3.68 -9.88 -2.89
CA ILE A 148 2.42 -10.22 -2.23
C ILE A 148 2.73 -10.68 -0.81
N LEU A 149 2.00 -10.14 0.17
CA LEU A 149 2.20 -10.46 1.59
C LEU A 149 0.85 -10.62 2.30
N PRO A 150 0.79 -11.46 3.35
CA PRO A 150 -0.35 -11.49 4.24
C PRO A 150 -0.48 -10.14 4.95
N LEU A 151 -1.71 -9.70 5.18
CA LEU A 151 -2.03 -8.47 5.88
C LEU A 151 -3.04 -8.76 6.98
N VAL A 152 -2.76 -8.30 8.19
CA VAL A 152 -3.72 -8.31 9.29
C VAL A 152 -3.91 -6.90 9.80
N GLY A 153 -5.08 -6.64 10.39
CA GLY A 153 -5.38 -5.32 10.92
C GLY A 153 -6.30 -5.35 12.12
N ALA A 154 -6.15 -4.34 12.97
CA ALA A 154 -7.02 -4.05 14.09
C ALA A 154 -7.46 -2.58 14.01
N GLY A 155 -8.76 -2.33 13.96
CA GLY A 155 -9.33 -1.02 13.73
C GLY A 155 -10.23 -0.54 14.86
N TYR A 156 -10.13 0.76 15.15
CA TYR A 156 -11.03 1.46 16.04
C TYR A 156 -11.51 2.76 15.37
N LYS A 157 -12.81 2.85 15.10
CA LYS A 157 -13.41 3.97 14.34
C LYS A 157 -12.69 4.18 12.99
N ASP A 158 -12.14 5.36 12.77
CA ASP A 158 -11.48 5.75 11.52
C ASP A 158 -10.01 5.31 11.45
N ALA A 159 -9.46 4.83 12.58
CA ALA A 159 -8.08 4.35 12.64
C ALA A 159 -8.00 2.85 12.40
N MET A 160 -6.96 2.43 11.69
CA MET A 160 -6.62 1.01 11.49
C MET A 160 -5.12 0.82 11.65
N PHE A 161 -4.73 -0.12 12.47
CA PHE A 161 -3.35 -0.56 12.63
C PHE A 161 -3.16 -1.85 11.84
N TYR A 162 -2.12 -1.90 11.02
CA TYR A 162 -1.80 -3.04 10.15
C TYR A 162 -0.48 -3.67 10.55
N ALA A 163 -0.40 -4.97 10.33
CA ALA A 163 0.85 -5.71 10.39
C ALA A 163 0.96 -6.68 9.20
N THR A 164 2.15 -6.77 8.64
CA THR A 164 2.48 -7.73 7.59
C THR A 164 3.81 -8.41 7.90
N TYR A 165 3.91 -9.70 7.61
CA TYR A 165 5.15 -10.45 7.78
C TYR A 165 5.82 -10.69 6.44
N ILE A 166 7.05 -10.23 6.34
CA ILE A 166 7.92 -10.41 5.17
C ILE A 166 8.74 -11.67 5.43
N PRO A 167 8.44 -12.80 4.77
CA PRO A 167 9.20 -14.03 4.98
C PRO A 167 10.61 -13.91 4.40
N GLY A 168 11.51 -14.77 4.87
CA GLY A 168 12.87 -14.80 4.35
C GLY A 168 13.65 -16.00 4.85
N ALA A 169 14.89 -16.13 4.37
CA ALA A 169 15.85 -17.12 4.84
C ALA A 169 16.56 -16.63 6.12
N SER A 170 17.43 -17.48 6.71
CA SER A 170 18.28 -17.06 7.81
C SER A 170 19.15 -15.87 7.40
N GLY A 171 19.10 -14.80 8.17
CA GLY A 171 19.85 -13.58 7.92
C GLY A 171 19.29 -12.65 6.83
N ALA A 172 18.09 -12.95 6.26
CA ALA A 172 17.44 -12.12 5.27
C ALA A 172 15.92 -12.21 5.38
N GLY A 173 15.20 -11.09 5.25
CA GLY A 173 13.74 -11.03 5.46
C GLY A 173 13.34 -11.26 6.92
N ASN A 174 12.33 -12.06 7.18
CA ASN A 174 11.82 -12.38 8.53
C ASN A 174 11.51 -11.13 9.35
N VAL A 175 10.79 -10.18 8.74
CA VAL A 175 10.46 -8.88 9.31
C VAL A 175 8.96 -8.76 9.51
N LEU A 176 8.54 -8.35 10.69
CA LEU A 176 7.18 -7.90 10.96
C LEU A 176 7.14 -6.39 10.79
N TYR A 177 6.50 -5.95 9.71
CA TYR A 177 6.33 -4.53 9.40
C TYR A 177 4.97 -4.04 9.88
N MET A 178 4.94 -2.89 10.54
CA MET A 178 3.77 -2.33 11.18
C MET A 178 3.55 -0.87 10.77
N PHE A 179 2.29 -0.53 10.45
CA PHE A 179 1.90 0.81 10.02
C PHE A 179 0.45 1.11 10.41
N GLY A 180 0.12 2.38 10.44
CA GLY A 180 -1.23 2.87 10.73
C GLY A 180 -1.88 3.51 9.51
N ARG A 181 -3.21 3.52 9.50
CA ARG A 181 -4.05 4.26 8.56
C ARG A 181 -5.07 5.09 9.33
N TRP A 182 -5.27 6.31 8.90
CA TRP A 182 -6.36 7.17 9.33
C TRP A 182 -7.25 7.49 8.12
N HIS A 183 -8.54 7.21 8.23
CA HIS A 183 -9.54 7.50 7.22
C HIS A 183 -10.21 8.86 7.48
N PHE A 184 -10.46 9.70 6.42
CA PHE A 184 -11.06 11.02 6.56
C PHE A 184 -11.83 11.45 5.29
#